data_3adf08ec0a80b1d48d49480402ef5484
#
_entry.id   3adf08ec0a80b1d48d49480402ef5484
#
_cell.length_a   1.000
_cell.length_b   1.000
_cell.length_c   1.000
_cell.angle_alpha   90.00
_cell.angle_beta   90.00
_cell.angle_gamma   90.00
#
_symmetry.space_group_name_H-M   'P 1'
#
loop_
_entity.id
_entity.type
_entity.pdbx_description
1 polymer ?
#
loop_
_entity_poly.entity_id
_entity_poly.type
_entity_poly.pdbx_seq_one_letter_code
_entity_poly.pdbx_strand_id
1 'polypeptide(L)'
;MIEAFVVTLREGVEAALVVCLALTTLRKIGRPDLARSVWGGVVLASILSIAAGVALKLTGFETDGAVEGSVLLVSSLLVGWLVLWVHRHGASMKRETEARLGTLSGGPKAGIFLFAFLMVLREGAETVLMLAGVDFTTDSVLAASGAIGGIVAAIAIGAAFMKGSLRVDLRKFFSVTTLILVLFAVQLFVSGIHEFAEAGWLPAGETYMRIVGPLMKHSTLFVIAVLTLPFAFLLRGSRSPEASAGNEAEDRKVRAQARTERRAKKVFATLAIGAIAAVGYAYAHETKQLVLSEPEAVYEAAPEILIPVAAVSDDKLHRFGLKADGKLLRFLVIRKDEKKGDFATTMDACTICNDWGYVQLGDRVLCRNCVAEINRSSIGQAGGCNPIPIRHERRGENLVIQLDSMTAHAAFFKTGQRVTVTCSTCGMQEDADKAIRINGKWVCSMDECRRANGAKP
;
A
#
# COMPACT_ATOMS: atom_id res chain seq x y z
N MET A 1 0.69 -0.39 5.81
CA MET A 1 0.94 -0.26 7.28
C MET A 1 -0.08 0.66 7.98
N ILE A 2 -0.22 1.91 7.55
CA ILE A 2 -1.10 2.89 8.22
C ILE A 2 -2.57 2.54 8.04
N GLU A 3 -2.97 2.09 6.87
CA GLU A 3 -4.31 1.61 6.55
C GLU A 3 -4.71 0.46 7.47
N ALA A 4 -3.84 -0.56 7.59
CA ALA A 4 -4.05 -1.67 8.50
C ALA A 4 -4.14 -1.20 9.97
N PHE A 5 -3.30 -0.24 10.38
CA PHE A 5 -3.37 0.37 11.71
C PHE A 5 -4.71 1.07 11.95
N VAL A 6 -5.18 1.89 11.01
CA VAL A 6 -6.43 2.66 11.18
C VAL A 6 -7.65 1.74 11.21
N VAL A 7 -7.68 0.74 10.33
CA VAL A 7 -8.75 -0.26 10.29
C VAL A 7 -8.82 -1.01 11.62
N THR A 8 -7.72 -1.62 12.06
CA THR A 8 -7.72 -2.42 13.31
C THR A 8 -7.90 -1.57 14.56
N LEU A 9 -7.41 -0.32 14.57
CA LEU A 9 -7.68 0.63 15.64
C LEU A 9 -9.17 0.94 15.73
N ARG A 10 -9.83 1.21 14.61
CA ARG A 10 -11.24 1.57 14.57
C ARG A 10 -12.11 0.42 15.04
N GLU A 11 -12.01 -0.75 14.40
CA GLU A 11 -12.82 -1.92 14.74
C GLU A 11 -12.50 -2.42 16.16
N GLY A 12 -11.24 -2.38 16.54
CA GLY A 12 -10.83 -2.71 17.90
C GLY A 12 -11.41 -1.76 18.95
N VAL A 13 -11.55 -0.46 18.69
CA VAL A 13 -12.19 0.50 19.58
C VAL A 13 -13.71 0.25 19.61
N GLU A 14 -14.36 -0.09 18.50
CA GLU A 14 -15.79 -0.44 18.45
C GLU A 14 -16.05 -1.69 19.31
N ALA A 15 -15.27 -2.75 19.13
CA ALA A 15 -15.32 -3.94 19.96
C ALA A 15 -15.10 -3.63 21.45
N ALA A 16 -14.06 -2.83 21.78
CA ALA A 16 -13.76 -2.44 23.15
C ALA A 16 -14.91 -1.65 23.81
N LEU A 17 -15.60 -0.78 23.05
CA LEU A 17 -16.75 -0.03 23.55
C LEU A 17 -17.93 -0.94 23.89
N VAL A 18 -18.24 -1.91 23.02
CA VAL A 18 -19.29 -2.89 23.25
C VAL A 18 -19.00 -3.70 24.51
N VAL A 19 -17.76 -4.18 24.67
CA VAL A 19 -17.32 -4.91 25.86
C VAL A 19 -17.39 -4.04 27.12
N CYS A 20 -16.92 -2.79 27.05
CA CYS A 20 -16.99 -1.84 28.18
C CYS A 20 -18.45 -1.55 28.58
N LEU A 21 -19.33 -1.36 27.60
CA LEU A 21 -20.77 -1.13 27.83
C LEU A 21 -21.39 -2.36 28.48
N ALA A 22 -21.11 -3.57 27.98
CA ALA A 22 -21.60 -4.82 28.56
C ALA A 22 -21.16 -4.97 30.02
N LEU A 23 -19.86 -4.82 30.32
CA LEU A 23 -19.32 -4.95 31.67
C LEU A 23 -19.86 -3.89 32.62
N THR A 24 -20.01 -2.65 32.19
CA THR A 24 -20.56 -1.57 33.02
C THR A 24 -22.05 -1.74 33.29
N THR A 25 -22.82 -2.20 32.32
CA THR A 25 -24.25 -2.50 32.45
C THR A 25 -24.45 -3.68 33.43
N LEU A 26 -23.68 -4.75 33.28
CA LEU A 26 -23.75 -5.89 34.19
C LEU A 26 -23.41 -5.51 35.64
N ARG A 27 -22.46 -4.61 35.86
CA ARG A 27 -22.17 -4.05 37.20
C ARG A 27 -23.34 -3.23 37.75
N LYS A 28 -23.98 -2.40 36.92
CA LYS A 28 -25.15 -1.59 37.35
C LYS A 28 -26.37 -2.44 37.71
N ILE A 29 -26.56 -3.59 37.04
CA ILE A 29 -27.67 -4.53 37.29
C ILE A 29 -27.36 -5.47 38.47
N GLY A 30 -26.17 -5.39 39.06
CA GLY A 30 -25.77 -6.26 40.18
C GLY A 30 -25.38 -7.68 39.77
N ARG A 31 -25.03 -7.93 38.52
CA ARG A 31 -24.62 -9.23 37.96
C ARG A 31 -23.16 -9.27 37.51
N PRO A 32 -22.19 -8.93 38.36
CA PRO A 32 -20.77 -8.95 37.97
C PRO A 32 -20.25 -10.38 37.71
N ASP A 33 -20.95 -11.41 38.19
CA ASP A 33 -20.68 -12.83 37.98
C ASP A 33 -20.67 -13.20 36.49
N LEU A 34 -21.45 -12.49 35.65
CA LEU A 34 -21.54 -12.71 34.21
C LEU A 34 -20.37 -12.11 33.40
N ALA A 35 -19.49 -11.35 34.04
CA ALA A 35 -18.31 -10.77 33.36
C ALA A 35 -17.38 -11.85 32.75
N ARG A 36 -17.31 -13.04 33.40
CA ARG A 36 -16.54 -14.18 32.86
C ARG A 36 -17.12 -14.67 31.54
N SER A 37 -18.45 -14.67 31.39
CA SER A 37 -19.12 -15.06 30.13
C SER A 37 -18.84 -14.07 29.03
N VAL A 38 -18.81 -12.75 29.33
CA VAL A 38 -18.40 -11.72 28.36
C VAL A 38 -16.98 -11.97 27.88
N TRP A 39 -16.02 -12.14 28.78
CA TRP A 39 -14.63 -12.37 28.41
C TRP A 39 -14.43 -13.68 27.64
N GLY A 40 -15.17 -14.76 28.00
CA GLY A 40 -15.16 -16.00 27.22
C GLY A 40 -15.61 -15.80 25.78
N GLY A 41 -16.68 -15.03 25.57
CA GLY A 41 -17.15 -14.67 24.22
C GLY A 41 -16.12 -13.86 23.45
N VAL A 42 -15.50 -12.86 24.08
CA VAL A 42 -14.44 -12.03 23.48
C VAL A 42 -13.26 -12.87 23.02
N VAL A 43 -12.74 -13.73 23.90
CA VAL A 43 -11.56 -14.56 23.60
C VAL A 43 -11.85 -15.53 22.45
N LEU A 44 -13.00 -16.21 22.47
CA LEU A 44 -13.35 -17.13 21.38
C LEU A 44 -13.53 -16.40 20.06
N ALA A 45 -14.20 -15.24 20.04
CA ALA A 45 -14.37 -14.44 18.84
C ALA A 45 -13.02 -13.97 18.27
N SER A 46 -12.11 -13.50 19.13
CA SER A 46 -10.77 -13.06 18.72
C SER A 46 -9.95 -14.21 18.12
N ILE A 47 -10.00 -15.40 18.72
CA ILE A 47 -9.30 -16.59 18.18
C ILE A 47 -9.84 -16.95 16.80
N LEU A 48 -11.18 -16.97 16.63
CA LEU A 48 -11.79 -17.30 15.35
C LEU A 48 -11.49 -16.25 14.27
N SER A 49 -11.50 -14.96 14.62
CA SER A 49 -11.18 -13.90 13.69
C SER A 49 -9.71 -13.98 13.23
N ILE A 50 -8.78 -14.22 14.14
CA ILE A 50 -7.35 -14.41 13.79
C ILE A 50 -7.19 -15.67 12.92
N ALA A 51 -7.84 -16.77 13.29
CA ALA A 51 -7.79 -18.01 12.51
C ALA A 51 -8.33 -17.80 11.08
N ALA A 52 -9.44 -17.05 10.93
CA ALA A 52 -10.00 -16.72 9.64
C ALA A 52 -9.04 -15.87 8.79
N GLY A 53 -8.40 -14.86 9.40
CA GLY A 53 -7.40 -14.03 8.72
C GLY A 53 -6.17 -14.82 8.27
N VAL A 54 -5.66 -15.70 9.13
CA VAL A 54 -4.54 -16.60 8.79
C VAL A 54 -4.94 -17.60 7.69
N ALA A 55 -6.13 -18.19 7.79
CA ALA A 55 -6.63 -19.12 6.78
C ALA A 55 -6.76 -18.43 5.42
N LEU A 56 -7.30 -17.21 5.38
CA LEU A 56 -7.40 -16.42 4.16
C LEU A 56 -6.03 -16.16 3.52
N LYS A 57 -5.03 -15.85 4.34
CA LYS A 57 -3.66 -15.63 3.88
C LYS A 57 -2.98 -16.92 3.38
N LEU A 58 -3.24 -18.05 4.02
CA LEU A 58 -2.68 -19.36 3.63
C LEU A 58 -3.29 -19.92 2.36
N THR A 59 -4.48 -19.49 1.96
CA THR A 59 -5.10 -19.94 0.69
C THR A 59 -4.33 -19.47 -0.54
N GLY A 60 -3.36 -18.52 -0.35
CA GLY A 60 -2.43 -18.11 -1.41
C GLY A 60 -3.17 -17.75 -2.70
N PHE A 61 -4.23 -16.95 -2.61
CA PHE A 61 -4.89 -16.42 -3.79
C PHE A 61 -3.89 -15.54 -4.54
N GLU A 62 -3.05 -16.15 -5.37
CA GLU A 62 -2.34 -15.43 -6.43
C GLU A 62 -3.40 -14.97 -7.42
N THR A 63 -3.84 -13.73 -7.23
CA THR A 63 -4.87 -13.14 -8.09
C THR A 63 -4.18 -12.41 -9.22
N ASP A 64 -4.36 -12.90 -10.44
CA ASP A 64 -3.89 -12.22 -11.64
C ASP A 64 -4.87 -11.12 -12.07
N GLY A 65 -4.38 -9.89 -12.21
CA GLY A 65 -4.98 -8.76 -12.90
C GLY A 65 -6.50 -8.57 -12.67
N ALA A 66 -7.35 -9.15 -13.51
CA ALA A 66 -8.80 -8.95 -13.43
C ALA A 66 -9.43 -9.50 -12.14
N VAL A 67 -8.89 -10.55 -11.54
CA VAL A 67 -9.38 -11.12 -10.28
C VAL A 67 -8.97 -10.18 -9.13
N GLU A 68 -7.74 -9.69 -9.13
CA GLU A 68 -7.25 -8.70 -8.18
C GLU A 68 -8.10 -7.41 -8.25
N GLY A 69 -8.31 -6.86 -9.45
CA GLY A 69 -9.17 -5.74 -9.68
C GLY A 69 -10.60 -5.94 -9.16
N SER A 70 -11.16 -7.15 -9.36
CA SER A 70 -12.49 -7.49 -8.85
C SER A 70 -12.53 -7.50 -7.32
N VAL A 71 -11.52 -8.07 -6.66
CA VAL A 71 -11.42 -8.08 -5.19
C VAL A 71 -11.30 -6.66 -4.65
N LEU A 72 -10.47 -5.81 -5.24
CA LEU A 72 -10.31 -4.41 -4.84
C LEU A 72 -11.62 -3.61 -5.00
N LEU A 73 -12.36 -3.78 -6.10
CA LEU A 73 -13.64 -3.14 -6.30
C LEU A 73 -14.70 -3.61 -5.31
N VAL A 74 -14.80 -4.93 -5.07
CA VAL A 74 -15.72 -5.48 -4.08
C VAL A 74 -15.36 -4.98 -2.68
N SER A 75 -14.08 -4.96 -2.31
CA SER A 75 -13.60 -4.40 -1.04
C SER A 75 -13.96 -2.91 -0.91
N SER A 76 -13.77 -2.12 -1.95
CA SER A 76 -14.16 -0.71 -1.98
C SER A 76 -15.65 -0.51 -1.73
N LEU A 77 -16.50 -1.30 -2.41
CA LEU A 77 -17.96 -1.25 -2.25
C LEU A 77 -18.38 -1.67 -0.84
N LEU A 78 -17.75 -2.70 -0.28
CA LEU A 78 -18.02 -3.16 1.10
C LEU A 78 -17.64 -2.08 2.12
N VAL A 79 -16.46 -1.49 2.01
CA VAL A 79 -16.02 -0.38 2.88
C VAL A 79 -16.94 0.82 2.74
N GLY A 80 -17.29 1.21 1.52
CA GLY A 80 -18.22 2.31 1.25
C GLY A 80 -19.62 2.05 1.84
N TRP A 81 -20.15 0.83 1.67
CA TRP A 81 -21.43 0.42 2.25
C TRP A 81 -21.40 0.45 3.78
N LEU A 82 -20.33 -0.06 4.38
CA LEU A 82 -20.14 -0.06 5.83
C LEU A 82 -20.12 1.37 6.40
N VAL A 83 -19.38 2.27 5.75
CA VAL A 83 -19.33 3.69 6.13
C VAL A 83 -20.73 4.31 6.11
N LEU A 84 -21.49 4.07 5.06
CA LEU A 84 -22.87 4.56 4.94
C LEU A 84 -23.81 3.96 6.01
N TRP A 85 -23.64 2.67 6.29
CA TRP A 85 -24.43 1.96 7.29
C TRP A 85 -24.14 2.49 8.70
N VAL A 86 -22.86 2.65 9.08
CA VAL A 86 -22.47 3.22 10.38
C VAL A 86 -22.96 4.65 10.53
N HIS A 87 -22.86 5.46 9.47
CA HIS A 87 -23.38 6.84 9.51
C HIS A 87 -24.90 6.90 9.80
N ARG A 88 -25.66 5.96 9.25
CA ARG A 88 -27.13 5.90 9.43
C ARG A 88 -27.55 5.30 10.78
N HIS A 89 -26.81 4.32 11.31
CA HIS A 89 -27.23 3.52 12.46
C HIS A 89 -26.41 3.77 13.74
N GLY A 90 -25.28 4.48 13.66
CA GLY A 90 -24.36 4.66 14.79
C GLY A 90 -24.99 5.33 16.03
N ALA A 91 -26.02 6.16 15.86
CA ALA A 91 -26.71 6.81 16.98
C ALA A 91 -27.65 5.86 17.77
N SER A 92 -28.17 4.80 17.13
CA SER A 92 -29.10 3.84 17.74
C SER A 92 -28.40 2.65 18.42
N MET A 93 -27.17 2.35 18.05
CA MET A 93 -26.40 1.18 18.54
C MET A 93 -26.30 1.12 20.07
N LYS A 94 -26.04 2.25 20.72
CA LYS A 94 -25.92 2.29 22.19
C LYS A 94 -27.24 1.89 22.88
N ARG A 95 -28.36 2.44 22.42
CA ARG A 95 -29.71 2.16 22.95
C ARG A 95 -30.11 0.69 22.77
N GLU A 96 -29.84 0.17 21.58
CA GLU A 96 -30.16 -1.21 21.21
C GLU A 96 -29.32 -2.20 22.00
N THR A 97 -28.02 -1.93 22.18
CA THR A 97 -27.11 -2.75 22.99
C THR A 97 -27.52 -2.77 24.46
N GLU A 98 -27.86 -1.61 25.04
CA GLU A 98 -28.36 -1.52 26.43
C GLU A 98 -29.69 -2.28 26.62
N ALA A 99 -30.63 -2.16 25.68
CA ALA A 99 -31.90 -2.87 25.72
C ALA A 99 -31.72 -4.40 25.64
N ARG A 100 -30.92 -4.88 24.72
CA ARG A 100 -30.62 -6.31 24.57
C ARG A 100 -29.92 -6.90 25.80
N LEU A 101 -28.95 -6.18 26.38
CA LEU A 101 -28.30 -6.61 27.63
C LEU A 101 -29.26 -6.65 28.81
N GLY A 102 -30.20 -5.71 28.91
CA GLY A 102 -31.24 -5.71 29.93
C GLY A 102 -32.10 -6.97 29.90
N THR A 103 -32.53 -7.38 28.69
CA THR A 103 -33.35 -8.62 28.54
C THR A 103 -32.56 -9.91 28.75
N LEU A 104 -31.30 -9.96 28.33
CA LEU A 104 -30.44 -11.14 28.45
C LEU A 104 -29.88 -11.33 29.85
N SER A 105 -29.79 -10.30 30.70
CA SER A 105 -29.23 -10.37 32.04
C SER A 105 -30.10 -11.19 33.01
N GLY A 106 -31.40 -11.31 32.76
CA GLY A 106 -32.31 -12.22 33.48
C GLY A 106 -32.26 -13.69 33.01
N GLY A 107 -31.53 -13.97 31.94
CA GLY A 107 -31.45 -15.28 31.29
C GLY A 107 -30.20 -16.11 31.65
N PRO A 108 -29.99 -17.23 30.96
CA PRO A 108 -28.84 -18.11 31.18
C PRO A 108 -27.52 -17.42 30.78
N LYS A 109 -26.41 -17.82 31.44
CA LYS A 109 -25.04 -17.32 31.14
C LYS A 109 -24.63 -17.42 29.68
N ALA A 110 -25.19 -18.41 28.95
CA ALA A 110 -24.97 -18.63 27.55
C ALA A 110 -25.45 -17.46 26.66
N GLY A 111 -26.54 -16.77 27.06
CA GLY A 111 -27.05 -15.62 26.30
C GLY A 111 -26.08 -14.42 26.29
N ILE A 112 -25.47 -14.14 27.44
CA ILE A 112 -24.46 -13.06 27.57
C ILE A 112 -23.16 -13.44 26.85
N PHE A 113 -22.76 -14.70 26.95
CA PHE A 113 -21.60 -15.23 26.19
C PHE A 113 -21.83 -15.06 24.68
N LEU A 114 -22.95 -15.55 24.17
CA LEU A 114 -23.29 -15.50 22.75
C LEU A 114 -23.40 -14.05 22.23
N PHE A 115 -23.97 -13.16 23.05
CA PHE A 115 -24.06 -11.74 22.73
C PHE A 115 -22.66 -11.13 22.54
N ALA A 116 -21.76 -11.29 23.53
CA ALA A 116 -20.41 -10.77 23.45
C ALA A 116 -19.61 -11.41 22.29
N PHE A 117 -19.77 -12.73 22.13
CA PHE A 117 -19.15 -13.48 21.05
C PHE A 117 -19.56 -12.95 19.66
N LEU A 118 -20.86 -12.83 19.38
CA LEU A 118 -21.36 -12.39 18.07
C LEU A 118 -20.97 -10.93 17.76
N MET A 119 -21.02 -10.05 18.78
CA MET A 119 -20.63 -8.65 18.60
C MET A 119 -19.15 -8.52 18.26
N VAL A 120 -18.26 -9.18 19.00
CA VAL A 120 -16.81 -9.11 18.74
C VAL A 120 -16.43 -9.88 17.49
N LEU A 121 -17.08 -11.01 17.20
CA LEU A 121 -16.85 -11.76 15.97
C LEU A 121 -17.22 -10.94 14.73
N ARG A 122 -18.28 -10.14 14.82
CA ARG A 122 -18.68 -9.25 13.74
C ARG A 122 -17.58 -8.23 13.43
N GLU A 123 -17.09 -7.49 14.46
CA GLU A 123 -16.01 -6.51 14.26
C GLU A 123 -14.71 -7.18 13.79
N GLY A 124 -14.46 -8.41 14.27
CA GLY A 124 -13.32 -9.22 13.80
C GLY A 124 -13.46 -9.66 12.34
N ALA A 125 -14.65 -10.02 11.89
CA ALA A 125 -14.90 -10.35 10.49
C ALA A 125 -14.75 -9.13 9.58
N GLU A 126 -15.27 -7.96 10.00
CA GLU A 126 -15.11 -6.70 9.29
C GLU A 126 -13.61 -6.33 9.18
N THR A 127 -12.84 -6.51 10.26
CA THR A 127 -11.37 -6.32 10.28
C THR A 127 -10.68 -7.22 9.26
N VAL A 128 -11.01 -8.51 9.22
CA VAL A 128 -10.38 -9.48 8.29
C VAL A 128 -10.68 -9.13 6.85
N LEU A 129 -11.93 -8.77 6.52
CA LEU A 129 -12.33 -8.39 5.17
C LEU A 129 -11.63 -7.11 4.70
N MET A 130 -11.52 -6.10 5.58
CA MET A 130 -10.81 -4.87 5.26
C MET A 130 -9.30 -5.08 5.11
N LEU A 131 -8.70 -5.90 5.99
CA LEU A 131 -7.27 -6.22 5.91
C LEU A 131 -6.92 -7.03 4.66
N ALA A 132 -7.83 -7.88 4.18
CA ALA A 132 -7.64 -8.57 2.89
C ALA A 132 -7.47 -7.55 1.75
N GLY A 133 -8.29 -6.49 1.71
CA GLY A 133 -8.12 -5.40 0.74
C GLY A 133 -6.80 -4.62 0.89
N VAL A 134 -6.26 -4.50 2.12
CA VAL A 134 -4.97 -3.83 2.38
C VAL A 134 -3.78 -4.70 1.96
N ASP A 135 -3.85 -6.01 2.14
CA ASP A 135 -2.75 -6.95 1.81
C ASP A 135 -2.43 -6.94 0.30
N PHE A 136 -3.42 -6.65 -0.57
CA PHE A 136 -3.20 -6.47 -2.02
C PHE A 136 -2.43 -5.19 -2.38
N THR A 137 -2.37 -4.21 -1.49
CA THR A 137 -1.76 -2.90 -1.78
C THR A 137 -0.49 -2.61 -1.00
N THR A 138 -0.14 -3.45 -0.02
CA THR A 138 0.93 -3.17 0.95
C THR A 138 1.76 -4.42 1.23
N ASP A 139 3.08 -4.25 1.42
CA ASP A 139 3.98 -5.29 1.91
C ASP A 139 3.39 -5.96 3.18
N SER A 140 3.28 -7.28 3.15
CA SER A 140 2.60 -8.07 4.18
C SER A 140 3.20 -7.92 5.59
N VAL A 141 4.51 -7.67 5.72
CA VAL A 141 5.17 -7.43 7.01
C VAL A 141 4.78 -6.06 7.56
N LEU A 142 4.72 -5.04 6.72
CA LEU A 142 4.30 -3.70 7.09
C LEU A 142 2.81 -3.65 7.42
N ALA A 143 1.96 -4.38 6.70
CA ALA A 143 0.54 -4.50 6.99
C ALA A 143 0.31 -5.18 8.35
N ALA A 144 1.00 -6.29 8.64
CA ALA A 144 0.92 -6.99 9.92
C ALA A 144 1.37 -6.12 11.09
N SER A 145 2.47 -5.35 10.95
CA SER A 145 2.95 -4.45 11.99
C SER A 145 1.95 -3.33 12.29
N GLY A 146 1.31 -2.78 11.25
CA GLY A 146 0.24 -1.81 11.39
C GLY A 146 -0.98 -2.38 12.12
N ALA A 147 -1.42 -3.57 11.73
CA ALA A 147 -2.55 -4.25 12.35
C ALA A 147 -2.32 -4.52 13.84
N ILE A 148 -1.15 -5.06 14.21
CA ILE A 148 -0.77 -5.28 15.62
C ILE A 148 -0.75 -3.96 16.39
N GLY A 149 -0.15 -2.92 15.83
CA GLY A 149 -0.11 -1.59 16.43
C GLY A 149 -1.50 -1.01 16.69
N GLY A 150 -2.43 -1.17 15.75
CA GLY A 150 -3.82 -0.74 15.89
C GLY A 150 -4.58 -1.50 16.98
N ILE A 151 -4.42 -2.83 17.07
CA ILE A 151 -5.00 -3.66 18.13
C ILE A 151 -4.48 -3.24 19.50
N VAL A 152 -3.16 -3.06 19.66
CA VAL A 152 -2.56 -2.63 20.93
C VAL A 152 -3.11 -1.26 21.36
N ALA A 153 -3.21 -0.32 20.43
CA ALA A 153 -3.77 1.00 20.69
C ALA A 153 -5.26 0.93 21.06
N ALA A 154 -6.05 0.08 20.40
CA ALA A 154 -7.46 -0.14 20.72
C ALA A 154 -7.64 -0.71 22.13
N ILE A 155 -6.83 -1.70 22.52
CA ILE A 155 -6.84 -2.28 23.88
C ILE A 155 -6.48 -1.20 24.92
N ALA A 156 -5.46 -0.37 24.64
CA ALA A 156 -5.06 0.71 25.56
C ALA A 156 -6.18 1.75 25.73
N ILE A 157 -6.85 2.13 24.64
CA ILE A 157 -8.01 3.03 24.66
C ILE A 157 -9.17 2.41 25.44
N GLY A 158 -9.51 1.15 25.18
CA GLY A 158 -10.57 0.42 25.88
C GLY A 158 -10.30 0.31 27.40
N ALA A 159 -9.06 -0.01 27.79
CA ALA A 159 -8.65 -0.07 29.20
C ALA A 159 -8.74 1.32 29.89
N ALA A 160 -8.37 2.38 29.18
CA ALA A 160 -8.48 3.74 29.68
C ALA A 160 -9.93 4.19 29.82
N PHE A 161 -10.81 3.74 28.92
CA PHE A 161 -12.27 3.93 29.03
C PHE A 161 -12.84 3.22 30.28
N MET A 162 -12.48 1.97 30.50
CA MET A 162 -12.96 1.22 31.68
C MET A 162 -12.53 1.85 33.02
N LYS A 163 -11.34 2.48 33.04
CA LYS A 163 -10.84 3.20 34.23
C LYS A 163 -11.43 4.60 34.39
N GLY A 164 -12.30 5.06 33.46
CA GLY A 164 -12.87 6.41 33.49
C GLY A 164 -11.84 7.53 33.30
N SER A 165 -10.63 7.18 32.87
CA SER A 165 -9.48 8.07 32.76
C SER A 165 -9.49 8.91 31.46
N LEU A 166 -10.23 8.48 30.44
CA LEU A 166 -10.33 9.16 29.14
C LEU A 166 -11.77 9.64 28.89
N ARG A 167 -11.92 10.94 28.69
CA ARG A 167 -13.11 11.54 28.08
C ARG A 167 -12.79 11.81 26.62
N VAL A 168 -12.71 10.76 25.80
CA VAL A 168 -12.60 10.92 24.35
C VAL A 168 -13.97 11.25 23.80
N ASP A 169 -14.06 12.28 22.96
CA ASP A 169 -15.26 12.56 22.19
C ASP A 169 -15.36 11.50 21.06
N LEU A 170 -16.05 10.41 21.38
CA LEU A 170 -16.26 9.28 20.47
C LEU A 170 -16.84 9.72 19.13
N ARG A 171 -17.74 10.71 19.15
CA ARG A 171 -18.34 11.22 17.91
C ARG A 171 -17.27 11.80 16.99
N LYS A 172 -16.32 12.54 17.54
CA LYS A 172 -15.20 13.09 16.75
C LYS A 172 -14.27 12.00 16.28
N PHE A 173 -13.94 11.03 17.15
CA PHE A 173 -13.10 9.90 16.78
C PHE A 173 -13.70 9.14 15.59
N PHE A 174 -14.97 8.73 15.69
CA PHE A 174 -15.62 8.01 14.58
C PHE A 174 -15.82 8.86 13.34
N SER A 175 -16.10 10.15 13.45
CA SER A 175 -16.20 11.03 12.28
C SER A 175 -14.88 11.10 11.51
N VAL A 176 -13.75 11.14 12.21
CA VAL A 176 -12.41 11.21 11.63
C VAL A 176 -12.02 9.88 11.00
N THR A 177 -12.19 8.76 11.72
CA THR A 177 -11.88 7.43 11.17
C THR A 177 -12.78 7.08 9.99
N THR A 178 -14.04 7.49 9.99
CA THR A 178 -14.96 7.36 8.86
C THR A 178 -14.45 8.12 7.63
N LEU A 179 -13.98 9.37 7.79
CA LEU A 179 -13.40 10.11 6.69
C LEU A 179 -12.19 9.39 6.09
N ILE A 180 -11.31 8.85 6.93
CA ILE A 180 -10.16 8.06 6.48
C ILE A 180 -10.62 6.84 5.68
N LEU A 181 -11.64 6.12 6.15
CA LEU A 181 -12.16 4.95 5.44
C LEU A 181 -12.82 5.30 4.10
N VAL A 182 -13.51 6.45 4.00
CA VAL A 182 -14.04 6.93 2.72
C VAL A 182 -12.92 7.17 1.72
N LEU A 183 -11.85 7.84 2.16
CA LEU A 183 -10.70 8.10 1.31
C LEU A 183 -10.00 6.79 0.90
N PHE A 184 -9.88 5.84 1.82
CA PHE A 184 -9.35 4.51 1.55
C PHE A 184 -10.23 3.73 0.55
N ALA A 185 -11.57 3.76 0.71
CA ALA A 185 -12.48 3.15 -0.26
C ALA A 185 -12.31 3.75 -1.66
N VAL A 186 -12.16 5.07 -1.78
CA VAL A 186 -11.87 5.73 -3.06
C VAL A 186 -10.55 5.25 -3.65
N GLN A 187 -9.51 5.11 -2.83
CA GLN A 187 -8.21 4.57 -3.28
C GLN A 187 -8.34 3.14 -3.79
N LEU A 188 -8.99 2.23 -3.03
CA LEU A 188 -9.25 0.86 -3.47
C LEU A 188 -10.04 0.81 -4.78
N PHE A 189 -11.03 1.69 -4.94
CA PHE A 189 -11.82 1.79 -6.17
C PHE A 189 -10.95 2.17 -7.36
N VAL A 190 -10.11 3.18 -7.22
CA VAL A 190 -9.19 3.63 -8.27
C VAL A 190 -8.16 2.56 -8.60
N SER A 191 -7.59 1.90 -7.58
CA SER A 191 -6.67 0.79 -7.78
C SER A 191 -7.33 -0.38 -8.49
N GLY A 192 -8.56 -0.76 -8.11
CA GLY A 192 -9.31 -1.82 -8.78
C GLY A 192 -9.59 -1.53 -10.26
N ILE A 193 -9.95 -0.28 -10.59
CA ILE A 193 -10.10 0.14 -11.99
C ILE A 193 -8.76 0.06 -12.74
N HIS A 194 -7.66 0.41 -12.05
CA HIS A 194 -6.33 0.36 -12.65
C HIS A 194 -5.91 -1.08 -12.98
N GLU A 195 -6.20 -2.04 -12.12
CA GLU A 195 -5.97 -3.47 -12.39
C GLU A 195 -6.73 -3.98 -13.62
N PHE A 196 -7.99 -3.55 -13.80
CA PHE A 196 -8.73 -3.87 -15.03
C PHE A 196 -8.13 -3.23 -16.27
N ALA A 197 -7.56 -2.03 -16.14
CA ALA A 197 -6.82 -1.39 -17.21
C ALA A 197 -5.50 -2.12 -17.49
N GLU A 198 -4.81 -2.61 -16.46
CA GLU A 198 -3.61 -3.45 -16.60
C GLU A 198 -3.91 -4.80 -17.26
N ALA A 199 -5.03 -5.44 -16.91
CA ALA A 199 -5.49 -6.66 -17.55
C ALA A 199 -5.97 -6.47 -19.01
N GLY A 200 -5.99 -5.21 -19.50
CA GLY A 200 -6.43 -4.89 -20.87
C GLY A 200 -7.94 -4.90 -21.08
N TRP A 201 -8.74 -4.97 -20.02
CA TRP A 201 -10.21 -4.96 -20.10
C TRP A 201 -10.78 -3.55 -20.28
N LEU A 202 -10.05 -2.53 -19.83
CA LEU A 202 -10.40 -1.13 -19.99
C LEU A 202 -9.39 -0.41 -20.89
N PRO A 203 -9.85 0.48 -21.79
CA PRO A 203 -8.95 1.27 -22.62
C PRO A 203 -8.18 2.26 -21.72
N ALA A 204 -6.92 1.98 -21.48
CA ALA A 204 -6.03 2.85 -20.74
C ALA A 204 -5.10 3.57 -21.73
N GLY A 205 -5.15 4.89 -21.72
CA GLY A 205 -4.34 5.74 -22.57
C GLY A 205 -3.73 6.90 -21.80
N GLU A 206 -3.07 7.81 -22.51
CA GLU A 206 -2.38 8.96 -21.92
C GLU A 206 -3.31 9.85 -21.07
N THR A 207 -4.56 10.04 -21.49
CA THR A 207 -5.57 10.83 -20.75
C THR A 207 -5.94 10.14 -19.43
N TYR A 208 -6.09 8.81 -19.43
CA TYR A 208 -6.35 8.02 -18.22
C TYR A 208 -5.21 8.18 -17.22
N MET A 209 -3.95 8.02 -17.66
CA MET A 209 -2.77 8.15 -16.81
C MET A 209 -2.52 9.57 -16.31
N ARG A 210 -2.99 10.59 -17.04
CA ARG A 210 -2.94 11.98 -16.55
C ARG A 210 -3.76 12.18 -15.28
N ILE A 211 -4.87 11.43 -15.11
CA ILE A 211 -5.78 11.51 -13.97
C ILE A 211 -5.40 10.50 -12.88
N VAL A 212 -5.21 9.24 -13.25
CA VAL A 212 -5.01 8.12 -12.31
C VAL A 212 -3.55 8.01 -11.88
N GLY A 213 -2.60 8.29 -12.77
CA GLY A 213 -1.17 8.18 -12.51
C GLY A 213 -0.68 8.95 -11.27
N PRO A 214 -1.04 10.24 -11.07
CA PRO A 214 -0.67 10.96 -9.85
C PRO A 214 -1.21 10.32 -8.57
N LEU A 215 -2.40 9.74 -8.62
CA LEU A 215 -3.03 9.10 -7.46
C LEU A 215 -2.30 7.80 -7.10
N MET A 216 -1.92 7.01 -8.11
CA MET A 216 -1.14 5.78 -7.93
C MET A 216 0.29 6.09 -7.47
N LYS A 217 0.98 6.99 -8.18
CA LYS A 217 2.36 7.38 -7.87
C LYS A 217 2.54 8.00 -6.48
N HIS A 218 1.53 8.74 -6.02
CA HIS A 218 1.58 9.48 -4.76
C HIS A 218 0.64 8.91 -3.69
N SER A 219 0.34 7.62 -3.74
CA SER A 219 -0.48 6.94 -2.72
C SER A 219 0.05 7.22 -1.30
N THR A 220 1.36 7.22 -1.10
CA THR A 220 2.01 7.56 0.18
C THR A 220 1.73 9.01 0.61
N LEU A 221 1.76 9.98 -0.32
CA LEU A 221 1.40 11.38 -0.01
C LEU A 221 -0.08 11.53 0.31
N PHE A 222 -0.94 10.74 -0.33
CA PHE A 222 -2.36 10.67 0.01
C PHE A 222 -2.56 10.16 1.44
N VAL A 223 -1.86 9.11 1.84
CA VAL A 223 -1.85 8.60 3.22
C VAL A 223 -1.36 9.66 4.21
N ILE A 224 -0.30 10.40 3.90
CA ILE A 224 0.17 11.52 4.73
C ILE A 224 -0.90 12.60 4.87
N ALA A 225 -1.56 12.98 3.78
CA ALA A 225 -2.63 13.98 3.80
C ALA A 225 -3.82 13.51 4.66
N VAL A 226 -4.20 12.24 4.52
CA VAL A 226 -5.26 11.60 5.31
C VAL A 226 -4.92 11.58 6.80
N LEU A 227 -3.67 11.37 7.18
CA LEU A 227 -3.23 11.40 8.58
C LEU A 227 -3.17 12.81 9.16
N THR A 228 -2.83 13.81 8.35
CA THR A 228 -2.71 15.21 8.82
C THR A 228 -4.07 15.85 9.08
N LEU A 229 -5.11 15.51 8.31
CA LEU A 229 -6.46 16.06 8.47
C LEU A 229 -7.07 15.77 9.86
N PRO A 230 -7.12 14.53 10.36
CA PRO A 230 -7.60 14.23 11.70
C PRO A 230 -6.79 14.91 12.79
N PHE A 231 -5.49 14.98 12.59
CA PHE A 231 -4.57 15.62 13.54
C PHE A 231 -4.83 17.13 13.64
N ALA A 232 -4.98 17.82 12.52
CA ALA A 232 -5.35 19.23 12.48
C ALA A 232 -6.71 19.49 13.16
N PHE A 233 -7.67 18.56 12.99
CA PHE A 233 -9.00 18.64 13.59
C PHE A 233 -8.95 18.41 15.12
N LEU A 234 -8.15 17.46 15.61
CA LEU A 234 -7.94 17.21 17.03
C LEU A 234 -7.25 18.39 17.74
N LEU A 235 -6.34 19.08 17.06
CA LEU A 235 -5.69 20.29 17.60
C LEU A 235 -6.64 21.49 17.72
N ARG A 236 -7.61 21.62 16.82
CA ARG A 236 -8.54 22.75 16.75
C ARG A 236 -9.64 22.74 17.83
N GLY A 237 -9.83 21.64 18.57
CA GLY A 237 -10.99 21.36 19.40
C GLY A 237 -10.82 21.52 20.90
N SER A 238 -10.11 22.55 21.43
CA SER A 238 -10.08 22.80 22.88
C SER A 238 -10.39 24.24 23.24
N ARG A 239 -11.69 24.50 23.50
CA ARG A 239 -12.03 25.59 24.39
C ARG A 239 -11.65 25.18 25.80
N SER A 240 -10.80 25.97 26.47
CA SER A 240 -10.56 25.82 27.90
C SER A 240 -11.89 25.93 28.63
N PRO A 241 -12.25 25.01 29.54
CA PRO A 241 -13.40 25.20 30.39
C PRO A 241 -13.19 26.53 31.17
N GLU A 242 -14.14 27.44 31.06
CA GLU A 242 -14.17 28.60 31.95
C GLU A 242 -14.32 28.10 33.39
N ALA A 243 -13.45 28.57 34.27
CA ALA A 243 -13.51 28.27 35.68
C ALA A 243 -14.84 28.83 36.21
N SER A 244 -15.71 27.94 36.64
CA SER A 244 -16.96 28.30 37.32
C SER A 244 -16.60 28.70 38.76
N ALA A 245 -16.80 29.97 39.12
CA ALA A 245 -16.53 30.48 40.45
C ALA A 245 -17.42 29.76 41.47
N GLY A 246 -16.88 28.88 42.29
CA GLY A 246 -17.66 28.36 43.42
C GLY A 246 -17.04 27.25 44.32
N ASN A 247 -16.09 26.46 43.87
CA ASN A 247 -15.58 25.37 44.69
C ASN A 247 -14.12 25.04 44.36
N GLU A 248 -13.19 25.34 45.30
CA GLU A 248 -11.74 25.10 45.09
C GLU A 248 -11.38 23.65 44.81
N ALA A 249 -12.13 22.67 45.30
CA ALA A 249 -11.89 21.25 45.08
C ALA A 249 -12.26 20.84 43.64
N GLU A 250 -13.29 21.46 43.08
CA GLU A 250 -13.75 21.24 41.70
C GLU A 250 -12.82 21.90 40.68
N ASP A 251 -12.34 23.10 41.00
CA ASP A 251 -11.32 23.80 40.22
C ASP A 251 -9.98 23.04 40.16
N ARG A 252 -9.55 22.41 41.26
CA ARG A 252 -8.35 21.56 41.26
C ARG A 252 -8.52 20.33 40.37
N LYS A 253 -9.69 19.68 40.37
CA LYS A 253 -10.03 18.55 39.50
C LYS A 253 -10.02 18.98 38.02
N VAL A 254 -10.64 20.11 37.68
CA VAL A 254 -10.70 20.66 36.32
C VAL A 254 -9.29 20.99 35.80
N ARG A 255 -8.45 21.63 36.62
CA ARG A 255 -7.05 21.93 36.26
C ARG A 255 -6.19 20.67 36.13
N ALA A 256 -6.37 19.65 36.96
CA ALA A 256 -5.67 18.38 36.86
C ALA A 256 -6.08 17.62 35.57
N GLN A 257 -7.38 17.60 35.24
CA GLN A 257 -7.90 17.02 34.01
C GLN A 257 -7.38 17.76 32.78
N ALA A 258 -7.37 19.11 32.78
CA ALA A 258 -6.84 19.90 31.69
C ALA A 258 -5.32 19.67 31.45
N ARG A 259 -4.54 19.46 32.52
CA ARG A 259 -3.11 19.09 32.41
C ARG A 259 -2.92 17.72 31.79
N THR A 260 -3.71 16.73 32.18
CA THR A 260 -3.67 15.36 31.60
C THR A 260 -4.07 15.37 30.15
N GLU A 261 -5.11 16.13 29.79
CA GLU A 261 -5.56 16.29 28.41
C GLU A 261 -4.51 16.99 27.53
N ARG A 262 -3.87 18.04 28.04
CA ARG A 262 -2.76 18.71 27.34
C ARG A 262 -1.54 17.79 27.18
N ARG A 263 -1.22 16.95 28.15
CA ARG A 263 -0.14 15.96 28.04
C ARG A 263 -0.48 14.91 26.99
N ALA A 264 -1.69 14.34 27.03
CA ALA A 264 -2.16 13.37 26.04
C ALA A 264 -2.11 13.98 24.64
N LYS A 265 -2.62 15.20 24.44
CA LYS A 265 -2.54 15.90 23.15
C LYS A 265 -1.10 16.11 22.66
N LYS A 266 -0.17 16.49 23.56
CA LYS A 266 1.25 16.61 23.19
C LYS A 266 1.84 15.27 22.76
N VAL A 267 1.58 14.19 23.50
CA VAL A 267 2.06 12.83 23.15
C VAL A 267 1.51 12.42 21.78
N PHE A 268 0.21 12.56 21.56
CA PHE A 268 -0.41 12.24 20.28
C PHE A 268 0.15 13.11 19.14
N ALA A 269 0.36 14.41 19.39
CA ALA A 269 0.99 15.32 18.44
C ALA A 269 2.39 14.87 18.06
N THR A 270 3.21 14.52 19.04
CA THR A 270 4.59 14.05 18.81
C THR A 270 4.60 12.73 18.02
N LEU A 271 3.72 11.79 18.37
CA LEU A 271 3.61 10.50 17.66
C LEU A 271 3.14 10.70 16.21
N ALA A 272 2.15 11.56 15.97
CA ALA A 272 1.66 11.86 14.62
C ALA A 272 2.73 12.56 13.76
N ILE A 273 3.44 13.54 14.31
CA ILE A 273 4.57 14.20 13.62
C ILE A 273 5.67 13.18 13.31
N GLY A 274 5.99 12.30 14.27
CA GLY A 274 6.95 11.22 14.07
C GLY A 274 6.52 10.24 12.97
N ALA A 275 5.25 9.85 12.93
CA ALA A 275 4.70 8.99 11.88
C ALA A 275 4.75 9.67 10.50
N ILE A 276 4.35 10.95 10.41
CA ILE A 276 4.42 11.72 9.16
C ILE A 276 5.87 11.85 8.69
N ALA A 277 6.81 12.11 9.59
CA ALA A 277 8.23 12.21 9.27
C ALA A 277 8.79 10.86 8.80
N ALA A 278 8.42 9.75 9.44
CA ALA A 278 8.84 8.40 9.07
C ALA A 278 8.29 8.01 7.68
N VAL A 279 7.01 8.29 7.41
CA VAL A 279 6.39 8.01 6.09
C VAL A 279 7.00 8.92 5.02
N GLY A 280 7.23 10.21 5.32
CA GLY A 280 7.90 11.14 4.42
C GLY A 280 9.34 10.72 4.10
N TYR A 281 10.08 10.21 5.10
CA TYR A 281 11.42 9.66 4.90
C TYR A 281 11.39 8.41 4.02
N ALA A 282 10.47 7.46 4.31
CA ALA A 282 10.31 6.25 3.51
C ALA A 282 9.98 6.59 2.05
N TYR A 283 9.05 7.52 1.81
CA TYR A 283 8.71 8.00 0.47
C TYR A 283 9.91 8.63 -0.24
N ALA A 284 10.66 9.49 0.44
CA ALA A 284 11.85 10.13 -0.14
C ALA A 284 12.96 9.12 -0.44
N HIS A 285 13.06 8.05 0.34
CA HIS A 285 14.02 6.97 0.12
C HIS A 285 13.60 6.09 -1.07
N GLU A 286 12.33 5.71 -1.14
CA GLU A 286 11.78 4.87 -2.20
C GLU A 286 11.83 5.57 -3.58
N THR A 287 11.48 6.86 -3.64
CA THR A 287 11.57 7.63 -4.89
C THR A 287 12.99 7.80 -5.41
N LYS A 288 14.00 7.82 -4.53
CA LYS A 288 15.42 7.84 -4.94
C LYS A 288 15.87 6.52 -5.58
N GLN A 289 15.22 5.41 -5.28
CA GLN A 289 15.57 4.09 -5.82
C GLN A 289 14.95 3.84 -7.21
N LEU A 290 13.96 4.64 -7.63
CA LEU A 290 13.34 4.53 -8.95
C LEU A 290 14.21 5.17 -10.06
N VAL A 291 15.48 4.81 -10.10
CA VAL A 291 16.42 5.23 -11.14
C VAL A 291 16.62 4.08 -12.11
N LEU A 292 16.54 4.37 -13.41
CA LEU A 292 16.82 3.38 -14.44
C LEU A 292 18.27 2.94 -14.32
N SER A 293 18.50 1.62 -14.31
CA SER A 293 19.87 1.08 -14.38
C SER A 293 20.53 1.45 -15.72
N GLU A 294 21.84 1.57 -15.74
CA GLU A 294 22.58 1.73 -17.00
C GLU A 294 22.34 0.52 -17.89
N PRO A 295 22.26 0.70 -19.24
CA PRO A 295 22.21 -0.43 -20.16
C PRO A 295 23.48 -1.27 -20.04
N GLU A 296 23.36 -2.58 -19.96
CA GLU A 296 24.50 -3.49 -19.90
C GLU A 296 25.27 -3.54 -21.22
N ALA A 297 24.55 -3.38 -22.31
CA ALA A 297 25.13 -3.19 -23.64
C ALA A 297 24.21 -2.34 -24.52
N VAL A 298 24.81 -1.64 -25.48
CA VAL A 298 24.09 -0.94 -26.56
C VAL A 298 24.51 -1.56 -27.87
N TYR A 299 23.53 -2.01 -28.64
CA TYR A 299 23.72 -2.65 -29.92
C TYR A 299 23.45 -1.63 -31.03
N GLU A 300 24.22 -1.72 -32.09
CA GLU A 300 23.89 -1.06 -33.38
C GLU A 300 22.81 -1.88 -34.10
N ALA A 301 22.06 -1.25 -34.99
CA ALA A 301 21.01 -1.91 -35.75
C ALA A 301 21.58 -3.03 -36.62
N ALA A 302 21.26 -4.27 -36.22
CA ALA A 302 21.60 -5.49 -36.93
C ALA A 302 20.34 -6.36 -37.05
N PRO A 303 20.18 -7.20 -38.07
CA PRO A 303 18.98 -8.01 -38.26
C PRO A 303 18.60 -8.85 -37.05
N GLU A 304 19.62 -9.34 -36.33
CA GLU A 304 19.46 -10.13 -35.10
C GLU A 304 20.42 -9.64 -34.02
N ILE A 305 19.94 -9.60 -32.78
CA ILE A 305 20.76 -9.33 -31.59
C ILE A 305 20.91 -10.61 -30.80
N LEU A 306 22.17 -10.97 -30.52
CA LEU A 306 22.53 -12.18 -29.77
C LEU A 306 22.88 -11.82 -28.32
N ILE A 307 22.17 -12.38 -27.36
CA ILE A 307 22.43 -12.22 -25.94
C ILE A 307 22.77 -13.60 -25.36
N PRO A 308 23.98 -13.78 -24.77
CA PRO A 308 24.32 -15.03 -24.12
C PRO A 308 23.35 -15.34 -22.97
N VAL A 309 22.76 -16.53 -22.98
CA VAL A 309 21.84 -16.99 -21.91
C VAL A 309 22.52 -16.90 -20.54
N ALA A 310 23.80 -17.26 -20.45
CA ALA A 310 24.56 -17.19 -19.21
C ALA A 310 24.62 -15.78 -18.60
N ALA A 311 24.54 -14.74 -19.41
CA ALA A 311 24.57 -13.34 -18.94
C ALA A 311 23.25 -12.86 -18.33
N VAL A 312 22.14 -13.55 -18.58
CA VAL A 312 20.77 -13.16 -18.19
C VAL A 312 20.06 -14.28 -17.42
N SER A 313 20.80 -15.26 -16.92
CA SER A 313 20.26 -16.44 -16.22
C SER A 313 20.10 -16.24 -14.71
N ASP A 314 20.37 -15.05 -14.20
CA ASP A 314 20.04 -14.68 -12.83
C ASP A 314 18.59 -14.12 -12.76
N ASP A 315 18.13 -13.81 -11.55
CA ASP A 315 16.75 -13.32 -11.34
C ASP A 315 16.66 -11.80 -11.46
N LYS A 316 17.60 -11.17 -12.19
CA LYS A 316 17.65 -9.72 -12.33
C LYS A 316 17.00 -9.27 -13.64
N LEU A 317 16.53 -8.04 -13.61
CA LEU A 317 16.02 -7.33 -14.79
C LEU A 317 17.18 -6.72 -15.55
N HIS A 318 17.59 -7.38 -16.64
CA HIS A 318 18.68 -6.92 -17.50
C HIS A 318 18.18 -5.88 -18.50
N ARG A 319 18.84 -4.73 -18.55
CA ARG A 319 18.50 -3.66 -19.50
C ARG A 319 19.56 -3.54 -20.57
N PHE A 320 19.09 -3.47 -21.82
CA PHE A 320 19.91 -3.28 -23.01
C PHE A 320 19.40 -2.09 -23.83
N GLY A 321 20.25 -1.58 -24.71
CA GLY A 321 19.91 -0.53 -25.66
C GLY A 321 20.11 -0.98 -27.09
N LEU A 322 19.30 -0.43 -28.02
CA LEU A 322 19.45 -0.57 -29.46
C LEU A 322 19.43 0.82 -30.08
N LYS A 323 20.44 1.19 -30.84
CA LYS A 323 20.45 2.41 -31.64
C LYS A 323 19.76 2.15 -32.96
N ALA A 324 18.58 2.75 -33.16
CA ALA A 324 17.82 2.65 -34.40
C ALA A 324 17.17 4.00 -34.71
N ASP A 325 17.25 4.46 -35.94
CA ASP A 325 16.64 5.71 -36.44
C ASP A 325 16.94 6.96 -35.59
N GLY A 326 18.18 7.05 -35.09
CA GLY A 326 18.62 8.16 -34.23
C GLY A 326 18.04 8.18 -32.82
N LYS A 327 17.42 7.08 -32.40
CA LYS A 327 16.87 6.89 -31.03
C LYS A 327 17.54 5.71 -30.36
N LEU A 328 17.63 5.81 -29.03
CA LEU A 328 17.99 4.67 -28.18
C LEU A 328 16.71 3.95 -27.75
N LEU A 329 16.44 2.80 -28.35
CA LEU A 329 15.37 1.90 -27.95
C LEU A 329 15.90 1.00 -26.84
N ARG A 330 15.31 1.12 -25.65
CA ARG A 330 15.68 0.26 -24.51
C ARG A 330 14.81 -0.99 -24.52
N PHE A 331 15.42 -2.10 -24.17
CA PHE A 331 14.70 -3.37 -24.01
C PHE A 331 15.20 -4.14 -22.79
N LEU A 332 14.39 -5.04 -22.32
CA LEU A 332 14.59 -5.79 -21.08
C LEU A 332 14.62 -7.27 -21.36
N VAL A 333 15.43 -7.97 -20.60
CA VAL A 333 15.46 -9.43 -20.54
C VAL A 333 15.38 -9.85 -19.08
N ILE A 334 14.49 -10.78 -18.76
CA ILE A 334 14.36 -11.36 -17.42
C ILE A 334 14.04 -12.84 -17.51
N ARG A 335 14.60 -13.62 -16.60
CA ARG A 335 14.23 -15.03 -16.44
C ARG A 335 12.91 -15.14 -15.68
N LYS A 336 11.89 -15.77 -16.26
CA LYS A 336 10.56 -15.92 -15.64
C LYS A 336 10.49 -17.07 -14.64
N ASP A 337 11.03 -18.22 -15.00
CA ASP A 337 10.98 -19.44 -14.20
C ASP A 337 12.32 -20.18 -14.30
N GLU A 338 12.96 -20.38 -13.14
CA GLU A 338 14.22 -21.11 -13.05
C GLU A 338 14.10 -22.56 -13.54
N LYS A 339 12.98 -23.22 -13.19
CA LYS A 339 12.75 -24.65 -13.51
C LYS A 339 12.48 -24.88 -14.98
N LYS A 340 11.85 -23.92 -15.66
CA LYS A 340 11.48 -24.03 -17.09
C LYS A 340 12.54 -23.42 -18.01
N GLY A 341 13.49 -22.64 -17.48
CA GLY A 341 14.46 -21.90 -18.29
C GLY A 341 13.81 -20.93 -19.27
N ASP A 342 12.65 -20.38 -18.88
CA ASP A 342 11.84 -19.48 -19.71
C ASP A 342 12.26 -18.03 -19.48
N PHE A 343 12.40 -17.27 -20.57
CA PHE A 343 12.80 -15.88 -20.57
C PHE A 343 11.68 -15.00 -21.12
N ALA A 344 11.58 -13.78 -20.60
CA ALA A 344 10.80 -12.73 -21.23
C ALA A 344 11.76 -11.69 -21.82
N THR A 345 11.51 -11.31 -23.07
CA THR A 345 12.14 -10.19 -23.72
C THR A 345 11.10 -9.15 -24.07
N THR A 346 11.32 -7.92 -23.66
CA THR A 346 10.31 -6.85 -23.78
C THR A 346 10.96 -5.52 -24.09
N MET A 347 10.22 -4.58 -24.65
CA MET A 347 10.63 -3.19 -24.68
C MET A 347 10.61 -2.62 -23.25
N ASP A 348 11.51 -1.71 -22.91
CA ASP A 348 11.49 -0.95 -21.66
C ASP A 348 10.45 0.19 -21.73
N ALA A 349 9.25 -0.18 -22.15
CA ALA A 349 8.10 0.67 -22.38
C ALA A 349 6.81 -0.12 -22.27
N CYS A 350 5.71 0.54 -21.91
CA CYS A 350 4.37 -0.05 -21.98
C CYS A 350 3.41 0.82 -22.80
N THR A 351 2.26 0.26 -23.14
CA THR A 351 1.24 0.94 -23.94
C THR A 351 0.62 2.14 -23.22
N ILE A 352 0.66 2.16 -21.91
CA ILE A 352 0.05 3.18 -21.04
C ILE A 352 1.04 4.31 -20.73
N CYS A 353 2.21 3.95 -20.19
CA CYS A 353 3.20 4.92 -19.69
C CYS A 353 4.28 5.27 -20.71
N ASN A 354 4.31 4.64 -21.88
CA ASN A 354 5.39 4.78 -22.87
C ASN A 354 6.77 4.40 -22.29
N ASP A 355 7.84 5.08 -22.68
CA ASP A 355 9.24 4.78 -22.36
C ASP A 355 9.70 5.29 -20.98
N TRP A 356 8.80 5.35 -19.99
CA TRP A 356 9.22 5.65 -18.61
C TRP A 356 10.13 4.57 -18.03
N GLY A 357 9.97 3.33 -18.48
CA GLY A 357 10.81 2.19 -18.13
C GLY A 357 10.44 1.54 -16.81
N TYR A 358 11.16 0.47 -16.50
CA TYR A 358 10.93 -0.38 -15.32
C TYR A 358 12.17 -0.43 -14.45
N VAL A 359 11.99 -0.62 -13.16
CA VAL A 359 13.06 -0.81 -12.18
C VAL A 359 12.79 -2.04 -11.34
N GLN A 360 13.84 -2.74 -10.94
CA GLN A 360 13.73 -3.85 -10.01
C GLN A 360 14.18 -3.39 -8.62
N LEU A 361 13.33 -3.63 -7.62
CA LEU A 361 13.61 -3.40 -6.20
C LEU A 361 13.42 -4.73 -5.45
N GLY A 362 14.52 -5.39 -5.13
CA GLY A 362 14.49 -6.78 -4.62
C GLY A 362 13.90 -7.72 -5.67
N ASP A 363 12.84 -8.45 -5.32
CA ASP A 363 12.16 -9.37 -6.23
C ASP A 363 11.04 -8.73 -7.06
N ARG A 364 10.70 -7.46 -6.77
CA ARG A 364 9.60 -6.74 -7.43
C ARG A 364 10.08 -5.93 -8.63
N VAL A 365 9.35 -6.03 -9.73
CA VAL A 365 9.54 -5.20 -10.92
C VAL A 365 8.46 -4.13 -10.94
N LEU A 366 8.86 -2.86 -10.96
CA LEU A 366 7.95 -1.71 -10.85
C LEU A 366 8.03 -0.84 -12.10
N CYS A 367 6.88 -0.37 -12.57
CA CYS A 367 6.83 0.69 -13.57
C CYS A 367 7.29 2.01 -12.92
N ARG A 368 8.27 2.69 -13.51
CA ARG A 368 8.83 3.93 -12.95
C ARG A 368 7.82 5.09 -12.91
N ASN A 369 6.82 5.10 -13.77
CA ASN A 369 5.83 6.18 -13.83
C ASN A 369 4.71 6.01 -12.80
N CYS A 370 4.01 4.87 -12.83
CA CYS A 370 2.84 4.63 -11.98
C CYS A 370 3.16 3.86 -10.70
N VAL A 371 4.41 3.33 -10.58
CA VAL A 371 4.86 2.50 -9.46
C VAL A 371 4.08 1.18 -9.33
N ALA A 372 3.29 0.83 -10.37
CA ALA A 372 2.62 -0.46 -10.41
C ALA A 372 3.64 -1.60 -10.37
N GLU A 373 3.38 -2.59 -9.55
CA GLU A 373 4.16 -3.83 -9.48
C GLU A 373 3.73 -4.75 -10.61
N ILE A 374 4.70 -5.19 -11.40
CA ILE A 374 4.46 -6.10 -12.51
C ILE A 374 4.77 -7.52 -12.05
N ASN A 375 3.77 -8.38 -12.11
CA ASN A 375 3.96 -9.78 -11.77
C ASN A 375 4.97 -10.42 -12.75
N ARG A 376 6.02 -11.06 -12.22
CA ARG A 376 7.08 -11.67 -13.02
C ARG A 376 6.53 -12.68 -14.04
N SER A 377 5.49 -13.42 -13.69
CA SER A 377 4.82 -14.39 -14.58
C SER A 377 4.15 -13.74 -15.79
N SER A 378 3.65 -12.51 -15.64
CA SER A 378 2.98 -11.75 -16.70
C SER A 378 3.93 -10.93 -17.58
N ILE A 379 5.20 -10.74 -17.18
CA ILE A 379 6.19 -10.06 -18.03
C ILE A 379 6.33 -10.82 -19.37
N GLY A 380 6.19 -10.10 -20.47
CA GLY A 380 6.20 -10.67 -21.82
C GLY A 380 4.81 -11.06 -22.35
N GLN A 381 3.76 -10.81 -21.56
CA GLN A 381 2.38 -10.83 -22.06
C GLN A 381 2.00 -9.41 -22.54
N ALA A 382 1.21 -9.33 -23.61
CA ALA A 382 0.77 -8.06 -24.15
C ALA A 382 -0.39 -7.51 -23.33
N GLY A 383 -0.35 -6.20 -23.05
CA GLY A 383 -1.46 -5.46 -22.44
C GLY A 383 -1.12 -4.70 -21.17
N GLY A 384 -1.92 -3.71 -20.86
CA GLY A 384 -1.86 -2.93 -19.63
C GLY A 384 -0.53 -2.24 -19.36
N CYS A 385 -0.11 -2.30 -18.10
CA CYS A 385 1.19 -1.81 -17.65
C CYS A 385 2.35 -2.78 -17.89
N ASN A 386 2.08 -3.98 -18.42
CA ASN A 386 3.14 -4.91 -18.79
C ASN A 386 4.08 -4.30 -19.82
N PRO A 387 5.38 -4.58 -19.74
CA PRO A 387 6.32 -4.18 -20.77
C PRO A 387 5.99 -4.87 -22.09
N ILE A 388 6.03 -4.11 -23.18
CA ILE A 388 5.62 -4.59 -24.51
C ILE A 388 6.49 -5.76 -24.94
N PRO A 389 5.91 -6.95 -25.23
CA PRO A 389 6.68 -8.13 -25.59
C PRO A 389 7.37 -7.96 -26.94
N ILE A 390 8.57 -8.49 -27.07
CA ILE A 390 9.31 -8.61 -28.32
C ILE A 390 9.64 -10.08 -28.58
N ARG A 391 9.68 -10.47 -29.86
CA ARG A 391 9.92 -11.85 -30.25
C ARG A 391 11.38 -12.23 -30.02
N HIS A 392 11.60 -13.34 -29.39
CA HIS A 392 12.92 -13.96 -29.24
C HIS A 392 12.85 -15.45 -29.51
N GLU A 393 13.99 -16.01 -29.87
CA GLU A 393 14.21 -17.45 -30.00
C GLU A 393 15.47 -17.84 -29.22
N ARG A 394 15.48 -19.04 -28.64
CA ARG A 394 16.69 -19.59 -28.04
C ARG A 394 17.41 -20.45 -29.08
N ARG A 395 18.60 -20.03 -29.51
CA ARG A 395 19.48 -20.78 -30.40
C ARG A 395 20.76 -21.18 -29.65
N GLY A 396 20.77 -22.43 -29.15
CA GLY A 396 21.87 -22.92 -28.32
C GLY A 396 22.04 -22.13 -27.02
N GLU A 397 23.18 -21.49 -26.87
CA GLU A 397 23.51 -20.69 -25.67
C GLU A 397 23.13 -19.20 -25.79
N ASN A 398 22.44 -18.82 -26.88
CA ASN A 398 22.06 -17.43 -27.09
C ASN A 398 20.54 -17.26 -27.18
N LEU A 399 20.06 -16.11 -26.66
CA LEU A 399 18.76 -15.55 -26.99
C LEU A 399 18.93 -14.68 -28.23
N VAL A 400 18.17 -14.94 -29.26
CA VAL A 400 18.17 -14.21 -30.53
C VAL A 400 16.93 -13.34 -30.60
N ILE A 401 17.14 -12.03 -30.68
CA ILE A 401 16.05 -11.04 -30.76
C ILE A 401 16.07 -10.42 -32.15
N GLN A 402 14.92 -10.39 -32.81
CA GLN A 402 14.80 -9.83 -34.16
C GLN A 402 14.60 -8.32 -34.12
N LEU A 403 15.32 -7.58 -34.95
CA LEU A 403 15.29 -6.13 -35.04
C LEU A 403 13.90 -5.58 -35.35
N ASP A 404 13.18 -6.21 -36.28
CA ASP A 404 11.85 -5.81 -36.71
C ASP A 404 10.84 -5.80 -35.55
N SER A 405 10.96 -6.77 -34.63
CA SER A 405 10.08 -6.84 -33.47
C SER A 405 10.29 -5.70 -32.47
N MET A 406 11.47 -5.07 -32.46
CA MET A 406 11.78 -3.92 -31.61
C MET A 406 11.43 -2.59 -32.29
N THR A 407 11.80 -2.44 -33.58
CA THR A 407 11.55 -1.21 -34.32
C THR A 407 10.06 -0.94 -34.56
N ALA A 408 9.23 -1.99 -34.64
CA ALA A 408 7.78 -1.87 -34.69
C ALA A 408 7.21 -1.10 -33.48
N HIS A 409 7.91 -1.09 -32.35
CA HIS A 409 7.50 -0.42 -31.12
C HIS A 409 8.24 0.90 -30.84
N ALA A 410 9.04 1.40 -31.79
CA ALA A 410 9.80 2.67 -31.64
C ALA A 410 8.92 3.89 -31.35
N ALA A 411 7.64 3.86 -31.78
CA ALA A 411 6.66 4.92 -31.53
C ALA A 411 6.35 5.14 -30.04
N PHE A 412 6.58 4.15 -29.17
CA PHE A 412 6.39 4.30 -27.73
C PHE A 412 7.55 5.04 -27.05
N PHE A 413 8.70 5.23 -27.71
CA PHE A 413 9.85 5.97 -27.19
C PHE A 413 9.74 7.46 -27.57
N LYS A 414 8.82 8.16 -26.91
CA LYS A 414 8.49 9.56 -27.17
C LYS A 414 8.55 10.48 -25.96
N THR A 415 8.64 9.94 -24.73
CA THR A 415 8.69 10.78 -23.52
C THR A 415 10.05 11.43 -23.30
N GLY A 416 11.07 11.02 -24.07
CA GLY A 416 12.43 11.53 -23.97
C GLY A 416 13.13 11.15 -22.68
N GLN A 417 12.70 10.04 -22.04
CA GLN A 417 13.38 9.51 -20.86
C GLN A 417 14.79 9.04 -21.25
N ARG A 418 15.80 9.74 -20.73
CA ARG A 418 17.20 9.44 -20.99
C ARG A 418 17.78 8.55 -19.91
N VAL A 419 18.65 7.65 -20.30
CA VAL A 419 19.51 6.91 -19.38
C VAL A 419 20.88 7.51 -19.48
N THR A 420 21.38 8.00 -18.35
CA THR A 420 22.74 8.53 -18.27
C THR A 420 23.69 7.41 -17.85
N VAL A 421 24.90 7.46 -18.38
CA VAL A 421 26.00 6.57 -18.06
C VAL A 421 27.17 7.39 -17.56
N THR A 422 27.97 6.82 -16.67
CA THR A 422 29.14 7.51 -16.11
C THR A 422 30.38 7.14 -16.91
N CYS A 423 31.06 8.12 -17.46
CA CYS A 423 32.32 7.92 -18.18
C CYS A 423 33.40 7.40 -17.23
N SER A 424 33.97 6.24 -17.55
CA SER A 424 35.02 5.61 -16.73
C SER A 424 36.33 6.39 -16.69
N THR A 425 36.54 7.32 -17.63
CA THR A 425 37.79 8.09 -17.75
C THR A 425 37.72 9.41 -16.99
N CYS A 426 36.63 10.17 -17.15
CA CYS A 426 36.51 11.51 -16.57
C CYS A 426 35.43 11.62 -15.48
N GLY A 427 34.66 10.59 -15.22
CA GLY A 427 33.57 10.59 -14.23
C GLY A 427 32.33 11.38 -14.61
N MET A 428 32.29 11.98 -15.81
CA MET A 428 31.15 12.78 -16.26
C MET A 428 29.98 11.89 -16.65
N GLN A 429 28.76 12.33 -16.33
CA GLN A 429 27.54 11.68 -16.77
C GLN A 429 27.13 12.17 -18.17
N GLU A 430 26.85 11.25 -19.05
CA GLU A 430 26.38 11.54 -20.40
C GLU A 430 25.23 10.62 -20.77
N ASP A 431 24.38 11.06 -21.73
CA ASP A 431 23.31 10.22 -22.25
C ASP A 431 23.89 8.96 -22.93
N ALA A 432 23.31 7.80 -22.65
CA ALA A 432 23.80 6.51 -23.17
C ALA A 432 23.73 6.39 -24.70
N ASP A 433 22.93 7.23 -25.35
CA ASP A 433 22.84 7.33 -26.83
C ASP A 433 24.11 7.95 -27.44
N LYS A 434 24.81 8.82 -26.71
CA LYS A 434 26.03 9.52 -27.14
C LYS A 434 27.30 8.82 -26.70
N ALA A 435 27.23 8.13 -25.56
CA ALA A 435 28.36 7.37 -25.01
C ALA A 435 28.61 6.09 -25.84
N ILE A 436 29.86 5.63 -25.79
CA ILE A 436 30.26 4.37 -26.41
C ILE A 436 30.81 3.42 -25.33
N ARG A 437 30.76 2.13 -25.58
CA ARG A 437 31.32 1.12 -24.67
C ARG A 437 32.60 0.55 -25.27
N ILE A 438 33.72 0.71 -24.57
CA ILE A 438 35.04 0.22 -24.98
C ILE A 438 35.55 -0.70 -23.88
N ASN A 439 35.90 -1.94 -24.21
CA ASN A 439 36.36 -2.95 -23.26
C ASN A 439 35.47 -3.10 -22.03
N GLY A 440 34.17 -3.08 -22.26
CA GLY A 440 33.13 -3.20 -21.19
C GLY A 440 32.92 -1.94 -20.33
N LYS A 441 33.63 -0.84 -20.57
CA LYS A 441 33.51 0.42 -19.82
C LYS A 441 32.82 1.50 -20.65
N TRP A 442 32.03 2.33 -20.01
CA TRP A 442 31.40 3.49 -20.65
C TRP A 442 32.42 4.62 -20.84
N VAL A 443 32.44 5.19 -22.02
CA VAL A 443 33.31 6.30 -22.41
C VAL A 443 32.44 7.37 -23.07
N CYS A 444 32.54 8.60 -22.59
CA CYS A 444 31.78 9.72 -23.10
C CYS A 444 32.18 10.13 -24.55
N SER A 445 31.40 11.04 -25.12
CA SER A 445 31.61 11.54 -26.50
C SER A 445 32.87 12.39 -26.66
N MET A 446 33.53 12.81 -25.59
CA MET A 446 34.75 13.61 -25.66
C MET A 446 35.90 12.85 -26.30
N ASP A 447 36.56 13.47 -27.25
CA ASP A 447 37.66 12.88 -28.04
C ASP A 447 38.84 12.46 -27.16
N GLU A 448 39.11 13.18 -26.08
CA GLU A 448 40.19 12.83 -25.13
C GLU A 448 39.92 11.51 -24.42
N CYS A 449 38.65 11.33 -23.96
CA CYS A 449 38.22 10.10 -23.29
C CYS A 449 38.24 8.90 -24.27
N ARG A 450 37.79 9.12 -25.50
CA ARG A 450 37.78 8.10 -26.54
C ARG A 450 39.20 7.66 -26.92
N ARG A 451 40.12 8.62 -27.13
CA ARG A 451 41.52 8.36 -27.41
C ARG A 451 42.22 7.62 -26.25
N ALA A 452 41.96 8.01 -25.00
CA ALA A 452 42.49 7.36 -23.81
C ALA A 452 42.09 5.89 -23.69
N ASN A 453 40.98 5.49 -24.30
CA ASN A 453 40.48 4.11 -24.30
C ASN A 453 40.71 3.37 -25.63
N GLY A 454 41.51 3.92 -26.55
CA GLY A 454 41.92 3.25 -27.78
C GLY A 454 40.89 3.33 -28.92
N ALA A 455 39.87 4.20 -28.83
CA ALA A 455 39.01 4.49 -29.97
C ALA A 455 39.81 5.28 -31.03
N LYS A 456 39.77 4.84 -32.25
CA LYS A 456 40.27 5.65 -33.38
C LYS A 456 39.37 6.89 -33.53
N PRO A 457 39.94 8.05 -33.89
CA PRO A 457 39.22 9.29 -34.08
C PRO A 457 38.12 9.18 -35.17
#